data_fc19fa6a17d5c3eb5406268574868da5
#
_entry.id   fc19fa6a17d5c3eb5406268574868da5
#
_cell.length_a   1.000
_cell.length_b   1.000
_cell.length_c   1.000
_cell.angle_alpha   90.00
_cell.angle_beta   90.00
_cell.angle_gamma   90.00
#
_symmetry.space_group_name_H-M   'P 1'
#
loop_
_entity.id
_entity.type
_entity.pdbx_description
1 polymer ?
#
loop_
_entity_poly.entity_id
_entity_poly.type
_entity_poly.pdbx_seq_one_letter_code
_entity_poly.pdbx_strand_id
1 'polypeptide(L)'
;MANHCFIIRWMTVCVLFFMLTTTLASAQICDDYDYLRVPTLLFTDAHAKRTDTAHHKFAARFYCHTFFKNNEYFGDFVKGYTLTGYHLQPEFSYSPNRKLKVQALWDVLKYHGYDKFSKNKPYFRIVFQPTESFRLICGYLDGNVRHGLIEPIYDPERYLTAEMENGLQINLLRPHYDGELWLNWEKMILWGDPWQERLVVGHLSKFHIADKYRFKADVLGEFLVAHRGGQIDSCDGQVQSLSNAAVGMDLHWIGNGGGCFRQLSVRAMAVGYHAIDETPDLPWTDGCGTFVKAHLRLADFGLTLGHWFGYQFVNFRGDLLYTGWAIDPANNRAHRYMTFFGGYYSKRYFDDTFVLRTGVDAWYDLATGNLEYAYMLSMAVNFVKAFK
;
A
#
# COMPACT_ATOMS: atom_id res chain seq x y z
N MET A 1 35.96 -7.04 6.21
CA MET A 1 35.74 -6.69 7.64
C MET A 1 35.51 -5.19 7.88
N ALA A 2 35.93 -4.26 7.03
CA ALA A 2 35.75 -2.82 7.25
C ALA A 2 34.31 -2.32 7.05
N ASN A 3 33.49 -2.98 6.22
CA ASN A 3 32.11 -2.52 5.89
C ASN A 3 31.07 -2.79 6.98
N HIS A 4 31.27 -3.82 7.82
CA HIS A 4 30.34 -4.09 8.92
C HIS A 4 30.38 -3.05 10.04
N CYS A 5 31.55 -2.45 10.27
CA CYS A 5 31.72 -1.43 11.30
C CYS A 5 31.03 -0.10 10.94
N PHE A 6 30.90 0.21 9.64
CA PHE A 6 30.26 1.42 9.15
C PHE A 6 28.73 1.35 9.32
N ILE A 7 28.12 0.22 8.99
CA ILE A 7 26.67 0.01 9.14
C ILE A 7 26.23 0.09 10.60
N ILE A 8 26.99 -0.54 11.52
CA ILE A 8 26.71 -0.52 12.96
C ILE A 8 26.83 0.91 13.52
N ARG A 9 27.82 1.69 13.10
CA ARG A 9 27.97 3.10 13.52
C ARG A 9 26.79 3.98 13.09
N TRP A 10 26.29 3.80 11.88
CA TRP A 10 25.13 4.56 11.39
C TRP A 10 23.83 4.14 12.08
N MET A 11 23.64 2.84 12.34
CA MET A 11 22.50 2.38 13.14
C MET A 11 22.52 2.96 14.56
N THR A 12 23.70 3.06 15.18
CA THR A 12 23.85 3.65 16.53
C THR A 12 23.55 5.15 16.54
N VAL A 13 23.94 5.89 15.50
CA VAL A 13 23.65 7.34 15.38
C VAL A 13 22.15 7.56 15.15
N CYS A 14 21.48 6.74 14.33
CA CYS A 14 20.03 6.82 14.13
C CYS A 14 19.25 6.52 15.42
N VAL A 15 19.68 5.54 16.21
CA VAL A 15 19.06 5.17 17.49
C VAL A 15 19.27 6.26 18.55
N LEU A 16 20.44 6.90 18.59
CA LEU A 16 20.74 7.99 19.56
C LEU A 16 19.99 9.29 19.24
N PHE A 17 19.71 9.60 17.98
CA PHE A 17 18.89 10.75 17.61
C PHE A 17 17.42 10.61 18.06
N PHE A 18 16.95 9.37 18.28
CA PHE A 18 15.58 9.04 18.72
C PHE A 18 15.31 9.17 20.22
N MET A 19 16.34 9.33 21.06
CA MET A 19 16.18 9.33 22.53
C MET A 19 15.85 10.69 23.16
N LEU A 20 15.76 11.77 22.38
CA LEU A 20 15.65 13.14 22.89
C LEU A 20 14.36 13.86 22.47
N THR A 21 13.17 13.39 22.83
CA THR A 21 12.02 14.30 23.09
C THR A 21 10.77 13.51 23.49
N THR A 22 10.29 13.70 24.68
CA THR A 22 9.00 13.20 25.19
C THR A 22 7.98 14.32 25.21
N THR A 23 6.76 14.08 24.79
CA THR A 23 5.45 14.28 25.42
C THR A 23 4.28 14.54 24.47
N LEU A 24 3.27 13.71 24.57
CA LEU A 24 1.80 13.81 24.61
C LEU A 24 0.96 14.11 23.33
N ALA A 25 0.03 13.24 22.91
CA ALA A 25 -1.43 13.31 22.71
C ALA A 25 -2.11 12.51 21.57
N SER A 26 -3.37 12.10 21.81
CA SER A 26 -4.16 11.17 21.00
C SER A 26 -4.90 11.77 19.81
N ALA A 27 -5.05 11.07 18.73
CA ALA A 27 -6.08 11.06 17.71
C ALA A 27 -5.81 9.96 16.65
N GLN A 28 -6.80 9.68 15.84
CA GLN A 28 -6.88 8.61 14.84
C GLN A 28 -5.70 8.64 13.85
N ILE A 29 -5.07 7.50 13.65
CA ILE A 29 -3.97 7.32 12.70
C ILE A 29 -4.57 7.31 11.29
N CYS A 30 -4.27 8.35 10.51
CA CYS A 30 -4.52 8.35 9.07
C CYS A 30 -3.23 8.03 8.35
N ASP A 31 -3.28 7.07 7.48
CA ASP A 31 -2.21 6.73 6.55
C ASP A 31 -2.12 7.80 5.44
N ASP A 32 -0.93 8.08 4.92
CA ASP A 32 -0.69 9.09 3.86
C ASP A 32 -1.53 8.86 2.61
N TYR A 33 -1.92 7.62 2.37
CA TYR A 33 -2.71 7.20 1.22
C TYR A 33 -4.20 6.92 1.54
N ASP A 34 -4.71 7.40 2.66
CA ASP A 34 -6.13 7.26 3.03
C ASP A 34 -7.09 7.75 1.95
N TYR A 35 -6.66 8.69 1.13
CA TYR A 35 -7.45 9.18 -0.01
C TYR A 35 -7.61 8.16 -1.14
N LEU A 36 -6.66 7.21 -1.27
CA LEU A 36 -6.74 6.11 -2.23
C LEU A 36 -7.47 4.90 -1.65
N ARG A 37 -7.62 4.83 -0.33
CA ARG A 37 -8.45 3.81 0.28
C ARG A 37 -9.88 4.05 -0.14
N VAL A 38 -10.37 3.18 -1.00
CA VAL A 38 -11.80 3.06 -1.23
C VAL A 38 -12.41 2.62 0.09
N PRO A 39 -13.19 3.49 0.78
CA PRO A 39 -13.86 3.06 2.00
C PRO A 39 -14.78 1.92 1.62
N THR A 40 -14.38 0.69 1.91
CA THR A 40 -15.29 -0.43 1.75
C THR A 40 -16.47 -0.21 2.67
N LEU A 41 -17.68 -0.27 2.12
CA LEU A 41 -18.90 -0.13 2.88
C LEU A 41 -18.84 -1.03 4.12
N LEU A 42 -18.71 -0.44 5.30
CA LEU A 42 -18.90 -1.06 6.61
C LEU A 42 -17.70 -1.71 7.30
N PHE A 43 -16.46 -1.62 6.78
CA PHE A 43 -15.29 -2.20 7.44
C PHE A 43 -14.08 -1.27 7.52
N THR A 44 -14.25 0.01 7.24
CA THR A 44 -13.18 1.01 7.33
C THR A 44 -12.76 1.31 8.76
N ASP A 45 -13.61 0.95 9.71
CA ASP A 45 -13.25 0.99 11.11
C ASP A 45 -13.14 -0.45 11.63
N ALA A 46 -11.96 -1.00 11.64
CA ALA A 46 -11.67 -2.20 12.42
C ALA A 46 -12.05 -1.98 13.91
N HIS A 47 -12.18 -0.73 14.31
CA HIS A 47 -12.63 -0.27 15.63
C HIS A 47 -14.05 0.35 15.63
N ALA A 48 -14.74 0.49 14.50
CA ALA A 48 -16.13 0.92 14.52
C ALA A 48 -16.96 -0.12 15.27
N LYS A 49 -17.44 0.26 16.44
CA LYS A 49 -18.37 -0.55 17.21
C LYS A 49 -19.46 -1.04 16.26
N ARG A 50 -19.50 -2.34 16.09
CA ARG A 50 -20.49 -3.09 15.35
C ARG A 50 -21.89 -2.62 15.79
N THR A 51 -22.46 -1.71 15.03
CA THR A 51 -23.82 -1.24 15.34
C THR A 51 -24.76 -2.42 15.20
N ASP A 52 -25.53 -2.64 16.24
CA ASP A 52 -26.40 -3.81 16.51
C ASP A 52 -27.52 -4.08 15.48
N THR A 53 -27.52 -3.35 14.39
CA THR A 53 -28.68 -3.22 13.49
C THR A 53 -28.52 -3.86 12.10
N ALA A 54 -27.50 -4.65 11.83
CA ALA A 54 -27.20 -5.17 10.49
C ALA A 54 -27.82 -6.55 10.19
N HIS A 55 -29.10 -6.77 10.50
CA HIS A 55 -29.84 -7.95 10.04
C HIS A 55 -30.66 -7.62 8.80
N HIS A 56 -30.60 -8.47 7.77
CA HIS A 56 -31.37 -8.35 6.52
C HIS A 56 -31.30 -6.96 5.87
N LYS A 57 -30.10 -6.35 5.88
CA LYS A 57 -29.91 -5.02 5.33
C LYS A 57 -29.26 -5.05 3.96
N PHE A 58 -29.84 -4.29 3.05
CA PHE A 58 -29.23 -3.92 1.80
C PHE A 58 -28.56 -2.55 1.93
N ALA A 59 -27.41 -2.40 1.30
CA ALA A 59 -26.79 -1.10 1.11
C ALA A 59 -26.20 -0.96 -0.29
N ALA A 60 -26.21 0.24 -0.81
CA ALA A 60 -25.54 0.61 -2.04
C ALA A 60 -24.49 1.67 -1.76
N ARG A 61 -23.38 1.57 -2.43
CA ARG A 61 -22.30 2.56 -2.45
C ARG A 61 -22.02 2.97 -3.89
N PHE A 62 -21.75 4.22 -4.08
CA PHE A 62 -21.21 4.75 -5.32
C PHE A 62 -19.92 5.48 -4.99
N TYR A 63 -18.82 4.96 -5.49
CA TYR A 63 -17.51 5.60 -5.43
C TYR A 63 -17.12 6.07 -6.82
N CYS A 64 -16.70 7.33 -6.91
CA CYS A 64 -16.16 7.94 -8.10
C CYS A 64 -14.88 8.69 -7.73
N HIS A 65 -13.79 8.40 -8.43
CA HIS A 65 -12.51 9.06 -8.26
C HIS A 65 -12.03 9.55 -9.63
N THR A 66 -11.91 10.86 -9.80
CA THR A 66 -11.26 11.45 -10.97
C THR A 66 -9.89 11.93 -10.58
N PHE A 67 -8.92 11.75 -11.46
CA PHE A 67 -7.52 12.01 -11.18
C PHE A 67 -6.77 12.52 -12.39
N PHE A 68 -5.76 13.31 -12.08
CA PHE A 68 -4.67 13.68 -12.96
C PHE A 68 -3.39 13.49 -12.17
N LYS A 69 -2.50 12.60 -12.62
CA LYS A 69 -1.17 12.39 -12.05
C LYS A 69 -0.14 12.39 -13.17
N ASN A 70 0.89 13.18 -13.02
CA ASN A 70 2.03 13.20 -13.94
C ASN A 70 3.29 12.80 -13.19
N ASN A 71 3.96 11.78 -13.69
CA ASN A 71 5.22 11.25 -13.19
C ASN A 71 6.32 11.67 -14.17
N GLU A 72 7.19 12.57 -13.74
CA GLU A 72 8.35 13.06 -14.49
C GLU A 72 9.59 12.31 -13.99
N TYR A 73 9.85 11.15 -14.58
CA TYR A 73 10.96 10.28 -14.24
C TYR A 73 11.98 10.26 -15.38
N PHE A 74 13.21 10.59 -15.08
CA PHE A 74 14.30 10.79 -16.04
C PHE A 74 15.40 9.74 -15.90
N GLY A 75 15.39 8.97 -14.83
CA GLY A 75 16.37 7.95 -14.52
C GLY A 75 16.22 6.64 -15.29
N ASP A 76 17.02 5.67 -14.87
CA ASP A 76 17.17 4.38 -15.57
C ASP A 76 16.17 3.32 -15.10
N PHE A 77 15.44 3.56 -14.00
CA PHE A 77 14.64 2.53 -13.30
C PHE A 77 13.18 2.51 -13.71
N VAL A 78 12.62 3.64 -14.02
CA VAL A 78 11.25 3.82 -14.47
C VAL A 78 11.16 4.99 -15.43
N LYS A 79 10.28 4.92 -16.43
CA LYS A 79 10.01 6.05 -17.33
C LYS A 79 8.84 6.88 -16.81
N GLY A 80 8.91 8.19 -17.03
CA GLY A 80 7.83 9.10 -16.74
C GLY A 80 6.58 8.83 -17.59
N TYR A 81 5.39 9.05 -17.04
CA TYR A 81 4.11 8.89 -17.72
C TYR A 81 3.02 9.70 -17.03
N THR A 82 1.97 10.00 -17.77
CA THR A 82 0.80 10.72 -17.26
C THR A 82 -0.41 9.80 -17.17
N LEU A 83 -1.05 9.78 -16.01
CA LEU A 83 -2.34 9.13 -15.78
C LEU A 83 -3.40 10.20 -15.58
N THR A 84 -4.40 10.22 -16.43
CA THR A 84 -5.57 11.10 -16.29
C THR A 84 -6.83 10.34 -16.65
N GLY A 85 -7.84 10.41 -15.78
CA GLY A 85 -9.04 9.61 -15.99
C GLY A 85 -9.99 9.63 -14.82
N TYR A 86 -10.87 8.63 -14.83
CA TYR A 86 -11.80 8.40 -13.74
C TYR A 86 -11.96 6.91 -13.42
N HIS A 87 -12.24 6.65 -12.16
CA HIS A 87 -12.49 5.32 -11.60
C HIS A 87 -13.88 5.33 -10.95
N LEU A 88 -14.76 4.44 -11.39
CA LEU A 88 -16.12 4.30 -10.89
C LEU A 88 -16.30 2.92 -10.29
N GLN A 89 -16.86 2.85 -9.10
CA GLN A 89 -17.11 1.61 -8.38
C GLN A 89 -18.49 1.64 -7.70
N PRO A 90 -19.59 1.40 -8.45
CA PRO A 90 -20.85 1.06 -7.84
C PRO A 90 -20.77 -0.30 -7.13
N GLU A 91 -21.22 -0.35 -5.90
CA GLU A 91 -21.22 -1.54 -5.06
C GLU A 91 -22.56 -1.75 -4.39
N PHE A 92 -23.02 -3.00 -4.36
CA PHE A 92 -24.20 -3.45 -3.62
C PHE A 92 -23.78 -4.46 -2.57
N SER A 93 -24.40 -4.40 -1.42
CA SER A 93 -24.16 -5.35 -0.33
C SER A 93 -25.44 -5.82 0.32
N TYR A 94 -25.42 -7.08 0.74
CA TYR A 94 -26.48 -7.71 1.53
C TYR A 94 -25.89 -8.41 2.73
N SER A 95 -26.42 -8.13 3.91
CA SER A 95 -26.05 -8.76 5.17
C SER A 95 -27.20 -9.61 5.70
N PRO A 96 -27.26 -10.94 5.42
CA PRO A 96 -28.30 -11.82 5.92
C PRO A 96 -28.30 -11.92 7.45
N ASN A 97 -27.14 -11.74 8.06
CA ASN A 97 -26.95 -11.68 9.50
C ASN A 97 -25.71 -10.88 9.86
N ARG A 98 -25.40 -10.75 11.16
CA ARG A 98 -24.27 -9.97 11.68
C ARG A 98 -22.89 -10.53 11.33
N LYS A 99 -22.81 -11.80 10.91
CA LYS A 99 -21.53 -12.50 10.68
C LYS A 99 -21.20 -12.68 9.22
N LEU A 100 -22.18 -12.48 8.35
CA LEU A 100 -22.05 -12.73 6.92
C LEU A 100 -22.50 -11.52 6.12
N LYS A 101 -21.68 -11.15 5.12
CA LYS A 101 -22.00 -10.14 4.13
C LYS A 101 -21.60 -10.65 2.74
N VAL A 102 -22.47 -10.40 1.78
CA VAL A 102 -22.22 -10.63 0.35
C VAL A 102 -22.18 -9.28 -0.33
N GLN A 103 -21.21 -9.06 -1.19
CA GLN A 103 -21.03 -7.80 -1.91
C GLN A 103 -20.75 -8.07 -3.40
N ALA A 104 -21.30 -7.20 -4.22
CA ALA A 104 -21.07 -7.15 -5.66
C ALA A 104 -20.61 -5.73 -6.03
N LEU A 105 -19.52 -5.63 -6.76
CA LEU A 105 -18.91 -4.38 -7.18
C LEU A 105 -18.64 -4.42 -8.68
N TRP A 106 -18.84 -3.31 -9.35
CA TRP A 106 -18.43 -3.13 -10.73
C TRP A 106 -17.25 -2.16 -10.79
N ASP A 107 -16.09 -2.62 -11.28
CA ASP A 107 -14.86 -1.82 -11.37
C ASP A 107 -14.70 -1.27 -12.79
N VAL A 108 -14.76 0.05 -12.93
CA VAL A 108 -14.66 0.75 -14.22
C VAL A 108 -13.56 1.79 -14.14
N LEU A 109 -12.50 1.60 -14.91
CA LEU A 109 -11.42 2.57 -15.07
C LEU A 109 -11.34 3.03 -16.53
N LYS A 110 -11.34 4.32 -16.75
CA LYS A 110 -11.19 4.95 -18.06
C LYS A 110 -10.11 6.02 -18.00
N TYR A 111 -9.07 5.87 -18.80
CA TYR A 111 -8.12 6.97 -19.02
C TYR A 111 -8.64 7.92 -20.10
N HIS A 112 -8.43 9.22 -19.92
CA HIS A 112 -8.75 10.22 -20.93
C HIS A 112 -7.84 10.04 -22.14
N GLY A 113 -8.37 10.25 -23.34
CA GLY A 113 -7.62 10.06 -24.58
C GLY A 113 -7.36 8.60 -24.98
N TYR A 114 -7.80 7.63 -24.19
CA TYR A 114 -7.73 6.21 -24.52
C TYR A 114 -9.11 5.70 -24.94
N ASP A 115 -9.23 5.03 -26.10
CA ASP A 115 -10.54 4.70 -26.70
C ASP A 115 -11.33 3.65 -25.90
N LYS A 116 -10.63 2.74 -25.23
CA LYS A 116 -11.22 1.62 -24.47
C LYS A 116 -11.24 1.91 -22.98
N PHE A 117 -12.13 1.22 -22.26
CA PHE A 117 -12.02 1.11 -20.82
C PHE A 117 -10.79 0.27 -20.44
N SER A 118 -9.98 0.78 -19.51
CA SER A 118 -8.82 0.03 -19.00
C SER A 118 -9.24 -1.07 -18.07
N LYS A 119 -10.32 -0.83 -17.30
CA LYS A 119 -11.00 -1.86 -16.49
C LYS A 119 -12.49 -1.73 -16.72
N ASN A 120 -13.18 -2.87 -16.80
CA ASN A 120 -14.63 -2.94 -16.90
C ASN A 120 -15.06 -4.36 -16.51
N LYS A 121 -15.05 -4.63 -15.19
CA LYS A 121 -15.22 -5.98 -14.64
C LYS A 121 -16.12 -5.99 -13.42
N PRO A 122 -17.02 -6.99 -13.30
CA PRO A 122 -17.73 -7.27 -12.07
C PRO A 122 -16.83 -8.04 -11.10
N TYR A 123 -16.95 -7.73 -9.81
CA TYR A 123 -16.31 -8.44 -8.72
C TYR A 123 -17.34 -8.80 -7.67
N PHE A 124 -17.13 -9.96 -7.02
CA PHE A 124 -17.97 -10.46 -5.94
C PHE A 124 -17.08 -10.82 -4.76
N ARG A 125 -17.64 -10.69 -3.56
CA ARG A 125 -17.01 -11.25 -2.37
C ARG A 125 -17.99 -11.68 -1.32
N ILE A 126 -17.56 -12.62 -0.50
CA ILE A 126 -18.18 -13.04 0.73
C ILE A 126 -17.29 -12.63 1.87
N VAL A 127 -17.82 -11.94 2.85
CA VAL A 127 -17.13 -11.58 4.09
C VAL A 127 -17.79 -12.34 5.24
N PHE A 128 -17.00 -13.20 5.90
CA PHE A 128 -17.41 -13.94 7.08
C PHE A 128 -16.64 -13.42 8.30
N GLN A 129 -17.38 -12.87 9.25
CA GLN A 129 -16.85 -12.27 10.48
C GLN A 129 -17.58 -12.85 11.70
N PRO A 130 -17.21 -14.08 12.16
CA PRO A 130 -17.85 -14.73 13.30
C PRO A 130 -17.65 -13.99 14.62
N THR A 131 -16.52 -13.28 14.76
CA THR A 131 -16.17 -12.47 15.93
C THR A 131 -15.65 -11.11 15.51
N GLU A 132 -15.53 -10.16 16.43
CA GLU A 132 -14.90 -8.85 16.16
C GLU A 132 -13.40 -8.96 15.84
N SER A 133 -12.78 -10.06 16.28
CA SER A 133 -11.33 -10.28 16.16
C SER A 133 -10.91 -11.08 14.93
N PHE A 134 -11.84 -11.66 14.18
CA PHE A 134 -11.53 -12.50 13.03
C PHE A 134 -12.43 -12.19 11.85
N ARG A 135 -11.83 -11.98 10.69
CA ARG A 135 -12.53 -11.74 9.43
C ARG A 135 -11.88 -12.56 8.31
N LEU A 136 -12.70 -13.26 7.56
CA LEU A 136 -12.33 -13.99 6.34
C LEU A 136 -13.05 -13.37 5.16
N ILE A 137 -12.31 -13.09 4.10
CA ILE A 137 -12.83 -12.57 2.83
C ILE A 137 -12.47 -13.56 1.73
N CYS A 138 -13.46 -13.89 0.89
CA CYS A 138 -13.27 -14.66 -0.33
C CYS A 138 -13.87 -13.86 -1.50
N GLY A 139 -13.07 -13.56 -2.52
CA GLY A 139 -13.38 -12.69 -3.65
C GLY A 139 -12.49 -11.46 -3.66
N TYR A 140 -13.00 -10.27 -4.03
CA TYR A 140 -12.15 -9.08 -4.05
C TYR A 140 -11.74 -8.65 -2.63
N LEU A 141 -10.46 -8.27 -2.49
CA LEU A 141 -9.81 -8.08 -1.21
C LEU A 141 -9.98 -6.64 -0.70
N ASP A 142 -9.81 -6.45 0.61
CA ASP A 142 -9.59 -5.14 1.20
C ASP A 142 -8.12 -4.74 1.01
N GLY A 143 -7.85 -3.45 1.00
CA GLY A 143 -6.47 -2.97 0.98
C GLY A 143 -5.78 -3.02 -0.38
N ASN A 144 -6.54 -3.11 -1.47
CA ASN A 144 -6.01 -3.13 -2.84
C ASN A 144 -5.07 -1.96 -3.21
N VAL A 145 -4.81 -1.02 -2.31
CA VAL A 145 -3.85 0.05 -2.53
C VAL A 145 -2.45 -0.41 -2.16
N ARG A 146 -2.27 -0.96 -0.96
CA ARG A 146 -0.97 -1.46 -0.50
C ARG A 146 -1.00 -2.36 0.73
N HIS A 147 -2.15 -2.74 1.22
CA HIS A 147 -2.30 -3.56 2.45
C HIS A 147 -1.55 -2.99 3.68
N GLY A 148 -1.25 -1.69 3.70
CA GLY A 148 -0.45 -1.07 4.76
C GLY A 148 1.06 -1.29 4.63
N LEU A 149 1.54 -1.95 3.59
CA LEU A 149 2.96 -2.17 3.32
C LEU A 149 3.66 -0.86 2.90
N ILE A 150 4.99 -0.84 3.06
CA ILE A 150 5.81 0.29 2.60
C ILE A 150 5.96 0.32 1.08
N GLU A 151 6.21 1.50 0.53
CA GLU A 151 6.31 1.76 -0.90
C GLU A 151 7.37 0.91 -1.62
N PRO A 152 8.55 0.62 -1.03
CA PRO A 152 9.52 -0.29 -1.65
C PRO A 152 9.02 -1.72 -1.85
N ILE A 153 7.99 -2.18 -1.10
CA ILE A 153 7.42 -3.53 -1.20
C ILE A 153 6.14 -3.52 -2.02
N TYR A 154 5.29 -2.50 -1.86
CA TYR A 154 4.00 -2.42 -2.54
C TYR A 154 3.67 -1.00 -2.99
N ASP A 155 3.62 -0.79 -4.30
CA ASP A 155 3.38 0.51 -4.91
C ASP A 155 1.90 0.92 -4.77
N PRO A 156 1.60 2.06 -4.11
CA PRO A 156 0.25 2.57 -3.98
C PRO A 156 -0.38 2.98 -5.32
N GLU A 157 0.41 3.28 -6.36
CA GLU A 157 -0.10 3.63 -7.69
C GLU A 157 -0.76 2.45 -8.41
N ARG A 158 -0.56 1.22 -7.94
CA ARG A 158 -1.27 0.02 -8.42
C ARG A 158 -2.80 0.16 -8.38
N TYR A 159 -3.33 1.01 -7.49
CA TYR A 159 -4.74 1.35 -7.47
C TYR A 159 -5.23 1.94 -8.81
N LEU A 160 -4.40 2.75 -9.48
CA LEU A 160 -4.72 3.36 -10.77
C LEU A 160 -4.35 2.47 -11.97
N THR A 161 -3.42 1.54 -11.82
CA THR A 161 -2.80 0.79 -12.93
C THR A 161 -3.08 -0.70 -12.92
N ALA A 162 -3.10 -1.35 -11.76
CA ALA A 162 -3.27 -2.79 -11.64
C ALA A 162 -4.76 -3.20 -11.54
N GLU A 163 -5.06 -4.46 -11.82
CA GLU A 163 -6.36 -5.07 -11.55
C GLU A 163 -6.64 -5.10 -10.05
N MET A 164 -7.93 -5.13 -9.70
CA MET A 164 -8.35 -5.32 -8.31
C MET A 164 -7.92 -6.69 -7.82
N GLU A 165 -7.34 -6.74 -6.63
CA GLU A 165 -6.91 -7.99 -6.03
C GLU A 165 -8.11 -8.87 -5.69
N ASN A 166 -7.98 -10.16 -5.97
CA ASN A 166 -9.08 -11.13 -5.85
C ASN A 166 -8.53 -12.49 -5.41
N GLY A 167 -9.11 -13.05 -4.35
CA GLY A 167 -8.68 -14.32 -3.78
C GLY A 167 -9.17 -14.52 -2.37
N LEU A 168 -8.24 -14.69 -1.42
CA LEU A 168 -8.55 -14.94 0.00
C LEU A 168 -7.81 -13.95 0.90
N GLN A 169 -8.47 -13.50 1.96
CA GLN A 169 -7.86 -12.61 2.94
C GLN A 169 -8.35 -12.94 4.35
N ILE A 170 -7.43 -12.99 5.29
CA ILE A 170 -7.70 -13.19 6.70
C ILE A 170 -7.20 -11.97 7.46
N ASN A 171 -8.06 -11.39 8.30
CA ASN A 171 -7.68 -10.35 9.22
C ASN A 171 -7.89 -10.82 10.66
N LEU A 172 -6.86 -10.60 11.48
CA LEU A 172 -6.88 -10.82 12.93
C LEU A 172 -6.73 -9.47 13.63
N LEU A 173 -7.69 -9.12 14.48
CA LEU A 173 -7.72 -7.85 15.19
C LEU A 173 -7.77 -8.13 16.70
N ARG A 174 -6.71 -7.79 17.42
CA ARG A 174 -6.56 -8.01 18.85
C ARG A 174 -6.11 -6.72 19.54
N PRO A 175 -6.30 -6.57 20.83
CA PRO A 175 -5.89 -5.33 21.55
C PRO A 175 -4.42 -4.96 21.37
N HIS A 176 -3.54 -5.94 21.19
CA HIS A 176 -2.09 -5.74 21.04
C HIS A 176 -1.52 -6.25 19.71
N TYR A 177 -2.39 -6.69 18.78
CA TYR A 177 -1.96 -7.27 17.51
C TYR A 177 -2.99 -7.11 16.42
N ASP A 178 -2.60 -6.51 15.30
CA ASP A 178 -3.32 -6.56 14.05
C ASP A 178 -2.52 -7.40 13.05
N GLY A 179 -3.17 -8.38 12.44
CA GLY A 179 -2.58 -9.25 11.43
C GLY A 179 -3.43 -9.33 10.19
N GLU A 180 -2.78 -9.34 9.05
CA GLU A 180 -3.39 -9.55 7.75
C GLU A 180 -2.59 -10.57 6.97
N LEU A 181 -3.27 -11.54 6.37
CA LEU A 181 -2.70 -12.51 5.43
C LEU A 181 -3.62 -12.55 4.22
N TRP A 182 -3.06 -12.43 3.02
CA TRP A 182 -3.86 -12.51 1.79
C TRP A 182 -3.16 -13.29 0.70
N LEU A 183 -3.99 -13.86 -0.18
CA LEU A 183 -3.63 -14.46 -1.45
C LEU A 183 -4.37 -13.70 -2.55
N ASN A 184 -3.65 -13.10 -3.47
CA ASN A 184 -4.19 -12.51 -4.69
C ASN A 184 -3.87 -13.40 -5.89
N TRP A 185 -4.90 -13.89 -6.59
CA TRP A 185 -4.75 -14.68 -7.81
C TRP A 185 -4.78 -13.75 -9.01
N GLU A 186 -3.61 -13.33 -9.49
CA GLU A 186 -3.52 -12.34 -10.57
C GLU A 186 -3.83 -12.93 -11.95
N LYS A 187 -3.45 -14.18 -12.21
CA LYS A 187 -3.66 -14.86 -13.49
C LYS A 187 -3.92 -16.35 -13.27
N MET A 188 -5.11 -16.79 -13.60
CA MET A 188 -5.47 -18.20 -13.64
C MET A 188 -5.02 -18.83 -14.95
N ILE A 189 -4.68 -20.12 -14.92
CA ILE A 189 -4.39 -20.93 -16.12
C ILE A 189 -5.29 -22.14 -16.19
N LEU A 190 -5.60 -22.53 -17.41
CA LEU A 190 -6.20 -23.81 -17.79
C LEU A 190 -5.22 -24.54 -18.69
N TRP A 191 -5.40 -25.83 -18.83
CA TRP A 191 -4.57 -26.64 -19.70
C TRP A 191 -4.61 -26.12 -21.15
N GLY A 192 -3.41 -25.78 -21.69
CA GLY A 192 -3.27 -25.26 -23.06
C GLY A 192 -3.28 -23.73 -23.18
N ASP A 193 -3.44 -23.00 -22.09
CA ASP A 193 -3.30 -21.54 -22.09
C ASP A 193 -1.85 -21.13 -22.45
N PRO A 194 -1.65 -20.05 -23.26
CA PRO A 194 -0.32 -19.60 -23.69
C PRO A 194 0.38 -18.68 -22.68
N TRP A 195 0.02 -18.71 -21.41
CA TRP A 195 0.59 -17.90 -20.32
C TRP A 195 0.78 -18.74 -19.06
N GLN A 196 1.61 -18.24 -18.16
CA GLN A 196 1.85 -18.84 -16.86
C GLN A 196 0.86 -18.32 -15.82
N GLU A 197 0.56 -19.17 -14.83
CA GLU A 197 -0.11 -18.77 -13.60
C GLU A 197 0.66 -17.67 -12.87
N ARG A 198 -0.09 -16.76 -12.23
CA ARG A 198 0.53 -15.73 -11.36
C ARG A 198 -0.31 -15.52 -10.11
N LEU A 199 0.34 -15.57 -8.97
CA LEU A 199 -0.27 -15.28 -7.68
C LEU A 199 0.69 -14.49 -6.78
N VAL A 200 0.11 -13.79 -5.81
CA VAL A 200 0.85 -13.07 -4.79
C VAL A 200 0.28 -13.45 -3.42
N VAL A 201 1.17 -13.79 -2.49
CA VAL A 201 0.84 -13.96 -1.08
C VAL A 201 1.50 -12.84 -0.31
N GLY A 202 0.75 -12.17 0.54
CA GLY A 202 1.27 -11.11 1.38
C GLY A 202 0.80 -11.22 2.82
N HIS A 203 1.57 -10.61 3.71
CA HIS A 203 1.30 -10.58 5.14
C HIS A 203 1.75 -9.28 5.76
N LEU A 204 0.93 -8.75 6.68
CA LEU A 204 1.26 -7.66 7.59
C LEU A 204 1.00 -8.10 9.02
N SER A 205 1.98 -7.93 9.88
CA SER A 205 1.84 -8.00 11.35
C SER A 205 2.12 -6.65 11.95
N LYS A 206 1.26 -6.21 12.86
CA LYS A 206 1.44 -4.99 13.65
C LYS A 206 1.24 -5.32 15.12
N PHE A 207 2.30 -5.19 15.91
CA PHE A 207 2.28 -5.37 17.35
C PHE A 207 2.26 -4.01 18.05
N HIS A 208 1.20 -3.72 18.79
CA HIS A 208 1.02 -2.48 19.52
C HIS A 208 1.81 -2.54 20.84
N ILE A 209 3.00 -1.92 20.86
CA ILE A 209 3.89 -1.91 22.05
C ILE A 209 3.62 -0.72 22.98
N ALA A 210 3.07 0.36 22.45
CA ALA A 210 2.57 1.48 23.24
C ALA A 210 1.32 2.09 22.60
N ASP A 211 0.28 2.26 23.39
CA ASP A 211 -0.94 2.99 23.02
C ASP A 211 -1.33 3.93 24.17
N LYS A 212 -0.64 5.07 24.23
CA LYS A 212 -0.88 6.13 25.21
C LYS A 212 -1.61 7.28 24.54
N TYR A 213 -2.29 8.11 25.36
CA TYR A 213 -3.17 9.20 24.90
C TYR A 213 -2.62 10.06 23.76
N ARG A 214 -1.29 10.21 23.63
CA ARG A 214 -0.68 11.03 22.56
C ARG A 214 0.50 10.37 21.85
N PHE A 215 0.80 9.17 22.19
CA PHE A 215 1.93 8.45 21.59
C PHE A 215 1.55 7.00 21.36
N LYS A 216 1.74 6.56 20.13
CA LYS A 216 1.60 5.15 19.76
C LYS A 216 2.90 4.66 19.18
N ALA A 217 3.21 3.42 19.48
CA ALA A 217 4.37 2.74 18.89
C ALA A 217 4.00 1.31 18.55
N ASP A 218 4.29 0.96 17.31
CA ASP A 218 4.03 -0.35 16.75
C ASP A 218 5.33 -0.99 16.24
N VAL A 219 5.47 -2.29 16.40
CA VAL A 219 6.45 -3.10 15.67
C VAL A 219 5.74 -3.70 14.46
N LEU A 220 6.34 -3.57 13.30
CA LEU A 220 5.80 -4.04 12.02
C LEU A 220 6.61 -5.20 11.48
N GLY A 221 5.93 -6.18 10.89
CA GLY A 221 6.51 -7.21 10.04
C GLY A 221 5.72 -7.30 8.75
N GLU A 222 6.39 -7.15 7.62
CA GLU A 222 5.82 -7.18 6.29
C GLU A 222 6.45 -8.28 5.46
N PHE A 223 5.65 -8.95 4.65
CA PHE A 223 6.13 -10.02 3.78
C PHE A 223 5.28 -10.08 2.51
N LEU A 224 5.93 -10.25 1.36
CA LEU A 224 5.29 -10.41 0.07
C LEU A 224 6.04 -11.44 -0.76
N VAL A 225 5.33 -12.44 -1.32
CA VAL A 225 5.86 -13.39 -2.30
C VAL A 225 5.03 -13.30 -3.56
N ALA A 226 5.68 -13.13 -4.70
CA ALA A 226 5.07 -13.33 -5.99
C ALA A 226 5.57 -14.64 -6.61
N HIS A 227 4.64 -15.41 -7.13
CA HIS A 227 4.91 -16.66 -7.83
C HIS A 227 4.39 -16.59 -9.25
N ARG A 228 5.18 -17.09 -10.20
CA ARG A 228 4.84 -17.24 -11.61
C ARG A 228 5.22 -18.64 -12.07
N GLY A 229 4.30 -19.32 -12.74
CA GLY A 229 4.49 -20.66 -13.27
C GLY A 229 3.77 -21.73 -12.47
N GLY A 230 3.47 -22.85 -13.09
CA GLY A 230 2.74 -23.96 -12.47
C GLY A 230 2.93 -25.27 -13.23
N GLN A 231 2.40 -26.38 -12.66
CA GLN A 231 2.57 -27.72 -13.19
C GLN A 231 1.88 -27.96 -14.55
N ILE A 232 0.91 -27.10 -14.90
CA ILE A 232 0.13 -27.22 -16.15
C ILE A 232 0.49 -26.16 -17.18
N ASP A 233 1.59 -25.43 -16.98
CA ASP A 233 2.09 -24.45 -17.93
C ASP A 233 2.33 -25.11 -19.29
N SER A 234 1.83 -24.45 -20.34
CA SER A 234 2.02 -24.87 -21.74
C SER A 234 3.04 -23.99 -22.47
N CYS A 235 3.69 -23.08 -21.78
CA CYS A 235 4.70 -22.16 -22.32
C CYS A 235 6.09 -22.43 -21.71
N ASP A 236 7.14 -22.09 -22.45
CA ASP A 236 8.55 -22.33 -22.07
C ASP A 236 9.07 -21.37 -20.97
N GLY A 237 8.18 -20.69 -20.25
CA GLY A 237 8.54 -19.77 -19.19
C GLY A 237 9.06 -20.52 -17.95
N GLN A 238 10.18 -20.05 -17.40
CA GLN A 238 10.68 -20.60 -16.13
C GLN A 238 9.76 -20.25 -14.96
N VAL A 239 9.63 -21.18 -14.01
CA VAL A 239 9.00 -20.91 -12.72
C VAL A 239 9.83 -19.87 -11.99
N GLN A 240 9.18 -18.89 -11.39
CA GLN A 240 9.82 -17.81 -10.66
C GLN A 240 9.06 -17.48 -9.39
N SER A 241 9.75 -17.50 -8.27
CA SER A 241 9.24 -17.07 -6.97
C SER A 241 10.18 -16.02 -6.37
N LEU A 242 9.65 -14.86 -6.08
CA LEU A 242 10.38 -13.71 -5.54
C LEU A 242 9.76 -13.28 -4.22
N SER A 243 10.59 -12.92 -3.25
CA SER A 243 10.15 -12.45 -1.95
C SER A 243 10.71 -11.08 -1.60
N ASN A 244 9.86 -10.22 -1.03
CA ASN A 244 10.27 -9.01 -0.29
C ASN A 244 9.75 -9.13 1.14
N ALA A 245 10.54 -8.67 2.10
CA ALA A 245 10.14 -8.64 3.50
C ALA A 245 10.66 -7.36 4.16
N ALA A 246 9.98 -6.90 5.21
CA ALA A 246 10.48 -5.82 6.03
C ALA A 246 10.10 -6.01 7.49
N VAL A 247 10.94 -5.48 8.37
CA VAL A 247 10.68 -5.42 9.82
C VAL A 247 11.13 -4.07 10.35
N GLY A 248 10.36 -3.50 11.27
CA GLY A 248 10.69 -2.20 11.83
C GLY A 248 9.66 -1.67 12.79
N MET A 249 9.66 -0.36 12.93
CA MET A 249 8.82 0.36 13.89
C MET A 249 8.08 1.51 13.22
N ASP A 250 6.88 1.77 13.75
CA ASP A 250 6.04 2.91 13.40
C ASP A 250 5.71 3.69 14.68
N LEU A 251 6.10 4.96 14.73
CA LEU A 251 5.92 5.83 15.89
C LEU A 251 4.99 6.97 15.52
N HIS A 252 4.01 7.25 16.36
CA HIS A 252 3.01 8.28 16.10
C HIS A 252 2.88 9.23 17.29
N TRP A 253 3.00 10.52 17.03
CA TRP A 253 2.67 11.62 17.93
C TRP A 253 1.44 12.35 17.41
N ILE A 254 0.45 12.48 18.23
CA ILE A 254 -0.89 12.89 17.82
C ILE A 254 -1.29 14.20 18.48
N GLY A 255 -1.87 15.17 17.74
CA GLY A 255 -2.24 16.52 18.19
C GLY A 255 -3.49 16.57 19.08
N ASN A 256 -3.72 17.68 19.77
CA ASN A 256 -4.83 17.87 20.72
C ASN A 256 -6.21 18.04 20.07
N GLY A 257 -6.28 18.05 18.73
CA GLY A 257 -7.53 18.34 18.02
C GLY A 257 -7.89 19.84 17.90
N GLY A 258 -7.39 20.71 18.78
CA GLY A 258 -7.69 22.15 18.80
C GLY A 258 -6.71 23.05 18.02
N GLY A 259 -5.54 22.52 17.61
CA GLY A 259 -4.51 23.26 16.87
C GLY A 259 -4.36 22.81 15.42
N CYS A 260 -3.44 23.41 14.67
CA CYS A 260 -3.12 22.98 13.30
C CYS A 260 -2.34 21.66 13.26
N PHE A 261 -1.56 21.32 14.30
CA PHE A 261 -0.85 20.05 14.39
C PHE A 261 -1.84 18.89 14.60
N ARG A 262 -1.84 17.93 13.67
CA ARG A 262 -2.68 16.74 13.72
C ARG A 262 -1.88 15.52 14.14
N GLN A 263 -0.75 15.26 13.46
CA GLN A 263 0.05 14.06 13.68
C GLN A 263 1.46 14.26 13.16
N LEU A 264 2.43 13.65 13.83
CA LEU A 264 3.74 13.29 13.29
C LEU A 264 3.86 11.77 13.37
N SER A 265 4.18 11.11 12.28
CA SER A 265 4.54 9.70 12.26
C SER A 265 5.95 9.51 11.74
N VAL A 266 6.66 8.53 12.30
CA VAL A 266 8.00 8.14 11.83
C VAL A 266 8.04 6.64 11.72
N ARG A 267 8.27 6.15 10.50
CA ARG A 267 8.43 4.73 10.19
C ARG A 267 9.88 4.44 9.82
N ALA A 268 10.46 3.41 10.42
CA ALA A 268 11.81 2.96 10.11
C ALA A 268 11.81 1.44 9.94
N MET A 269 12.23 0.97 8.76
CA MET A 269 12.15 -0.43 8.36
C MET A 269 13.50 -0.92 7.81
N ALA A 270 13.91 -2.12 8.21
CA ALA A 270 14.91 -2.91 7.48
C ALA A 270 14.17 -3.77 6.45
N VAL A 271 14.67 -3.79 5.23
CA VAL A 271 14.00 -4.43 4.08
C VAL A 271 14.91 -5.49 3.48
N GLY A 272 14.35 -6.60 3.03
CA GLY A 272 15.04 -7.69 2.36
C GLY A 272 14.38 -8.08 1.05
N TYR A 273 15.19 -8.60 0.15
CA TYR A 273 14.80 -9.23 -1.11
C TYR A 273 15.49 -10.58 -1.25
N HIS A 274 14.79 -11.60 -1.74
CA HIS A 274 15.33 -12.90 -2.05
C HIS A 274 14.59 -13.53 -3.24
N ALA A 275 15.34 -14.00 -4.25
CA ALA A 275 14.84 -14.85 -5.31
C ALA A 275 14.87 -16.30 -4.83
N ILE A 276 13.69 -16.91 -4.68
CA ILE A 276 13.54 -18.28 -4.13
C ILE A 276 13.97 -19.33 -5.17
N ASP A 277 13.63 -19.08 -6.44
CA ASP A 277 14.03 -19.93 -7.57
C ASP A 277 15.24 -19.33 -8.29
N GLU A 278 15.99 -20.17 -9.01
CA GLU A 278 17.04 -19.68 -9.91
C GLU A 278 16.41 -18.83 -11.04
N THR A 279 16.77 -17.55 -11.07
CA THR A 279 16.23 -16.58 -12.01
C THR A 279 17.38 -15.88 -12.75
N PRO A 280 17.89 -16.47 -13.86
CA PRO A 280 19.05 -15.96 -14.59
C PRO A 280 18.86 -14.54 -15.16
N ASP A 281 17.61 -14.11 -15.33
CA ASP A 281 17.28 -12.77 -15.84
C ASP A 281 17.39 -11.67 -14.77
N LEU A 282 17.54 -12.02 -13.49
CA LEU A 282 17.67 -11.05 -12.41
C LEU A 282 19.12 -10.74 -12.10
N PRO A 283 19.47 -9.48 -11.82
CA PRO A 283 20.85 -9.08 -11.58
C PRO A 283 21.41 -9.63 -10.26
N TRP A 284 20.56 -9.94 -9.28
CA TRP A 284 20.95 -10.43 -7.95
C TRP A 284 19.91 -11.40 -7.41
N THR A 285 20.40 -12.37 -6.61
CA THR A 285 19.55 -13.34 -5.89
C THR A 285 19.07 -12.78 -4.56
N ASP A 286 19.88 -11.96 -3.90
CA ASP A 286 19.64 -11.41 -2.57
C ASP A 286 19.89 -9.91 -2.55
N GLY A 287 19.14 -9.21 -1.71
CA GLY A 287 19.33 -7.79 -1.51
C GLY A 287 18.74 -7.31 -0.19
N CYS A 288 19.15 -6.14 0.25
CA CYS A 288 18.64 -5.54 1.46
C CYS A 288 18.57 -4.02 1.35
N GLY A 289 17.90 -3.40 2.31
CA GLY A 289 17.81 -1.95 2.37
C GLY A 289 17.28 -1.44 3.70
N THR A 290 17.25 -0.13 3.81
CA THR A 290 16.58 0.58 4.92
C THR A 290 15.68 1.65 4.38
N PHE A 291 14.49 1.74 4.91
CA PHE A 291 13.48 2.73 4.57
C PHE A 291 13.11 3.52 5.83
N VAL A 292 13.32 4.83 5.79
CA VAL A 292 12.93 5.74 6.87
C VAL A 292 12.05 6.83 6.28
N LYS A 293 10.87 7.04 6.89
CA LYS A 293 9.91 8.04 6.45
C LYS A 293 9.30 8.76 7.65
N ALA A 294 9.38 10.08 7.65
CA ALA A 294 8.66 10.96 8.56
C ALA A 294 7.51 11.63 7.81
N HIS A 295 6.33 11.64 8.42
CA HIS A 295 5.15 12.29 7.87
C HIS A 295 4.53 13.21 8.92
N LEU A 296 4.41 14.50 8.58
CA LEU A 296 3.82 15.54 9.40
C LEU A 296 2.48 15.98 8.80
N ARG A 297 1.43 15.94 9.59
CA ARG A 297 0.10 16.40 9.23
C ARG A 297 -0.30 17.65 10.00
N LEU A 298 -0.58 18.72 9.24
CA LEU A 298 -0.96 20.05 9.74
C LEU A 298 -2.31 20.44 9.16
N ALA A 299 -3.38 20.38 9.94
CA ALA A 299 -4.75 20.62 9.47
C ALA A 299 -5.07 19.80 8.18
N ASP A 300 -5.23 20.48 7.05
CA ASP A 300 -5.52 19.89 5.74
C ASP A 300 -4.23 19.61 4.90
N PHE A 301 -3.03 19.91 5.44
CA PHE A 301 -1.75 19.73 4.77
C PHE A 301 -0.99 18.55 5.34
N GLY A 302 -0.30 17.82 4.47
CA GLY A 302 0.66 16.80 4.84
C GLY A 302 2.03 17.07 4.22
N LEU A 303 3.10 16.79 4.97
CA LEU A 303 4.49 16.90 4.53
C LEU A 303 5.19 15.59 4.82
N THR A 304 5.92 15.08 3.86
CA THR A 304 6.68 13.83 3.95
C THR A 304 8.16 14.13 3.71
N LEU A 305 9.00 13.48 4.47
CA LEU A 305 10.45 13.44 4.25
C LEU A 305 10.92 12.01 4.54
N GLY A 306 11.78 11.47 3.68
CA GLY A 306 12.31 10.15 3.92
C GLY A 306 13.62 9.87 3.21
N HIS A 307 14.17 8.72 3.53
CA HIS A 307 15.42 8.23 2.97
C HIS A 307 15.33 6.74 2.69
N TRP A 308 15.87 6.34 1.54
CA TRP A 308 16.03 4.98 1.11
C TRP A 308 17.51 4.66 0.89
N PHE A 309 17.94 3.56 1.45
CA PHE A 309 19.17 2.89 1.09
C PHE A 309 18.84 1.48 0.62
N GLY A 310 19.27 1.09 -0.59
CA GLY A 310 19.14 -0.25 -1.14
C GLY A 310 20.52 -0.79 -1.53
N TYR A 311 20.77 -2.06 -1.21
CA TYR A 311 21.90 -2.83 -1.69
C TYR A 311 21.40 -4.08 -2.40
N GLN A 312 21.63 -4.17 -3.72
CA GLN A 312 21.16 -5.28 -4.58
C GLN A 312 19.66 -5.57 -4.44
N PHE A 313 18.89 -4.54 -4.06
CA PHE A 313 17.47 -4.70 -3.78
C PHE A 313 16.64 -4.67 -5.08
N VAL A 314 15.82 -5.70 -5.25
CA VAL A 314 14.84 -5.82 -6.34
C VAL A 314 13.45 -5.88 -5.72
N ASN A 315 12.55 -5.05 -6.22
CA ASN A 315 11.13 -5.15 -5.92
C ASN A 315 10.36 -5.66 -7.14
N PHE A 316 9.23 -6.30 -6.90
CA PHE A 316 8.39 -6.86 -7.97
C PHE A 316 6.93 -6.39 -7.90
N ARG A 317 6.54 -5.75 -6.81
CA ARG A 317 5.24 -5.09 -6.63
C ARG A 317 5.40 -3.70 -6.02
N GLY A 318 6.57 -3.35 -5.57
CA GLY A 318 6.92 -2.04 -5.04
C GLY A 318 7.08 -0.97 -6.13
N ASP A 319 7.15 0.27 -5.69
CA ASP A 319 7.48 1.40 -6.57
C ASP A 319 8.90 1.23 -7.11
N LEU A 320 9.01 1.26 -8.44
CA LEU A 320 10.25 1.03 -9.18
C LEU A 320 11.34 2.08 -8.90
N LEU A 321 11.02 3.21 -8.31
CA LEU A 321 12.02 4.17 -7.87
C LEU A 321 12.96 3.60 -6.80
N TYR A 322 12.52 2.61 -6.03
CA TYR A 322 13.30 1.99 -4.95
C TYR A 322 14.15 0.78 -5.39
N THR A 323 13.98 0.25 -6.60
CA THR A 323 14.75 -0.89 -7.10
C THR A 323 16.18 -0.50 -7.51
N GLY A 324 17.10 -1.46 -7.46
CA GLY A 324 18.42 -1.38 -8.10
C GLY A 324 18.45 -1.96 -9.52
N TRP A 325 17.37 -2.64 -9.95
CA TRP A 325 17.22 -3.27 -11.26
C TRP A 325 16.70 -2.24 -12.27
N ALA A 326 17.53 -1.86 -13.23
CA ALA A 326 17.23 -0.86 -14.23
C ALA A 326 16.50 -1.46 -15.46
N ILE A 327 15.87 -0.59 -16.25
CA ILE A 327 15.24 -0.95 -17.52
C ILE A 327 16.27 -1.51 -18.50
N ASP A 328 17.45 -0.85 -18.59
CA ASP A 328 18.63 -1.38 -19.30
C ASP A 328 19.54 -2.08 -18.29
N PRO A 329 19.82 -3.38 -18.42
CA PRO A 329 20.69 -4.12 -17.52
C PRO A 329 22.08 -3.50 -17.33
N ALA A 330 22.59 -2.76 -18.31
CA ALA A 330 23.88 -2.07 -18.22
C ALA A 330 23.88 -0.96 -17.14
N ASN A 331 22.71 -0.46 -16.79
CA ASN A 331 22.49 0.59 -15.80
C ASN A 331 22.08 0.06 -14.43
N ASN A 332 22.13 -1.25 -14.20
CA ASN A 332 21.85 -1.85 -12.89
C ASN A 332 22.77 -1.27 -11.82
N ARG A 333 22.22 -0.94 -10.65
CA ARG A 333 22.95 -0.34 -9.54
C ARG A 333 22.81 -1.16 -8.29
N ALA A 334 23.91 -1.76 -7.85
CA ALA A 334 23.96 -2.50 -6.60
C ALA A 334 23.65 -1.61 -5.39
N HIS A 335 24.01 -0.34 -5.44
CA HIS A 335 23.73 0.62 -4.36
C HIS A 335 22.79 1.71 -4.84
N ARG A 336 21.73 1.96 -4.06
CA ARG A 336 20.79 3.07 -4.25
C ARG A 336 20.74 3.91 -2.98
N TYR A 337 20.88 5.22 -3.16
CA TYR A 337 20.78 6.21 -2.08
C TYR A 337 19.82 7.30 -2.53
N MET A 338 18.66 7.35 -1.93
CA MET A 338 17.62 8.28 -2.36
C MET A 338 17.02 9.00 -1.17
N THR A 339 16.92 10.31 -1.25
CA THR A 339 16.13 11.12 -0.33
C THR A 339 14.87 11.53 -1.06
N PHE A 340 13.72 11.40 -0.40
CA PHE A 340 12.43 11.77 -0.97
C PHE A 340 11.69 12.72 -0.05
N PHE A 341 10.93 13.60 -0.66
CA PHE A 341 10.05 14.54 0.04
C PHE A 341 8.75 14.70 -0.72
N GLY A 342 7.69 15.02 0.00
CA GLY A 342 6.39 15.24 -0.58
C GLY A 342 5.59 16.25 0.22
N GLY A 343 4.61 16.84 -0.44
CA GLY A 343 3.65 17.73 0.20
C GLY A 343 2.30 17.61 -0.47
N TYR A 344 1.26 17.60 0.33
CA TYR A 344 -0.10 17.59 -0.21
C TYR A 344 -1.05 18.47 0.60
N TYR A 345 -2.08 18.91 -0.09
CA TYR A 345 -3.30 19.45 0.49
C TYR A 345 -4.43 18.44 0.28
N SER A 346 -5.17 18.09 1.34
CA SER A 346 -6.31 17.16 1.27
C SER A 346 -7.43 17.68 2.16
N LYS A 347 -8.57 17.96 1.56
CA LYS A 347 -9.73 18.47 2.28
C LYS A 347 -10.98 17.63 1.99
N ARG A 348 -11.71 17.35 3.05
CA ARG A 348 -12.98 16.63 3.03
C ARG A 348 -14.13 17.60 3.21
N TYR A 349 -15.18 17.40 2.44
CA TYR A 349 -16.39 18.22 2.43
C TYR A 349 -17.64 17.33 2.52
N PHE A 350 -18.74 17.90 2.95
CA PHE A 350 -20.05 17.25 2.96
C PHE A 350 -20.04 15.90 3.73
N ASP A 351 -19.63 15.95 5.00
CA ASP A 351 -19.52 14.76 5.87
C ASP A 351 -18.71 13.61 5.22
N ASP A 352 -17.54 13.95 4.73
CA ASP A 352 -16.59 13.05 4.07
C ASP A 352 -17.08 12.46 2.72
N THR A 353 -18.22 12.95 2.20
CA THR A 353 -18.74 12.50 0.90
C THR A 353 -17.85 12.92 -0.28
N PHE A 354 -17.20 14.08 -0.20
CA PHE A 354 -16.32 14.60 -1.24
C PHE A 354 -14.93 14.88 -0.67
N VAL A 355 -13.90 14.43 -1.37
CA VAL A 355 -12.48 14.67 -1.03
C VAL A 355 -11.80 15.33 -2.21
N LEU A 356 -11.18 16.47 -1.95
CA LEU A 356 -10.26 17.13 -2.89
C LEU A 356 -8.83 16.93 -2.40
N ARG A 357 -7.94 16.48 -3.27
CA ARG A 357 -6.50 16.34 -2.96
C ARG A 357 -5.64 16.83 -4.11
N THR A 358 -4.58 17.54 -3.77
CA THR A 358 -3.48 17.87 -4.68
C THR A 358 -2.16 17.68 -3.94
N GLY A 359 -1.12 17.27 -4.64
CA GLY A 359 0.18 17.03 -4.02
C GLY A 359 1.31 16.95 -5.03
N VAL A 360 2.52 17.04 -4.50
CA VAL A 360 3.79 16.86 -5.20
C VAL A 360 4.65 15.94 -4.38
N ASP A 361 5.30 14.97 -5.03
CA ASP A 361 6.31 14.10 -4.48
C ASP A 361 7.58 14.22 -5.32
N ALA A 362 8.74 14.12 -4.69
CA ALA A 362 10.03 14.19 -5.37
C ALA A 362 11.04 13.24 -4.72
N TRP A 363 11.89 12.65 -5.54
CA TRP A 363 12.94 11.71 -5.15
C TRP A 363 14.26 12.17 -5.75
N TYR A 364 15.24 12.39 -4.90
CA TYR A 364 16.58 12.79 -5.30
C TYR A 364 17.56 11.63 -5.11
N ASP A 365 18.10 11.10 -6.21
CA ASP A 365 19.12 10.07 -6.19
C ASP A 365 20.48 10.70 -5.89
N LEU A 366 21.03 10.41 -4.71
CA LEU A 366 22.27 11.00 -4.22
C LEU A 366 23.52 10.51 -5.00
N ALA A 367 23.43 9.38 -5.70
CA ALA A 367 24.55 8.82 -6.46
C ALA A 367 24.63 9.41 -7.87
N THR A 368 23.49 9.75 -8.48
CA THR A 368 23.43 10.27 -9.85
C THR A 368 23.18 11.78 -9.91
N GLY A 369 22.62 12.36 -8.85
CA GLY A 369 22.14 13.73 -8.84
C GLY A 369 20.81 13.91 -9.59
N ASN A 370 20.15 12.83 -10.02
CA ASN A 370 18.86 12.90 -10.71
C ASN A 370 17.74 13.25 -9.73
N LEU A 371 16.84 14.14 -10.17
CA LEU A 371 15.62 14.48 -9.48
C LEU A 371 14.44 13.92 -10.26
N GLU A 372 13.71 12.98 -9.66
CA GLU A 372 12.45 12.44 -10.13
C GLU A 372 11.31 13.13 -9.37
N TYR A 373 10.21 13.47 -10.02
CA TYR A 373 9.08 14.06 -9.31
C TYR A 373 7.74 13.67 -9.92
N ALA A 374 6.71 13.76 -9.12
CA ALA A 374 5.34 13.54 -9.53
C ALA A 374 4.43 14.61 -8.93
N TYR A 375 3.37 14.95 -9.63
CA TYR A 375 2.32 15.80 -9.09
C TYR A 375 0.94 15.24 -9.43
N MET A 376 -0.01 15.47 -8.52
CA MET A 376 -1.33 14.92 -8.62
C MET A 376 -2.41 15.93 -8.22
N LEU A 377 -3.52 15.87 -8.94
CA LEU A 377 -4.80 16.43 -8.55
C LEU A 377 -5.86 15.34 -8.61
N SER A 378 -6.61 15.16 -7.54
CA SER A 378 -7.68 14.17 -7.52
C SER A 378 -8.92 14.67 -6.78
N MET A 379 -10.07 14.18 -7.21
CA MET A 379 -11.36 14.40 -6.57
C MET A 379 -12.06 13.05 -6.42
N ALA A 380 -12.52 12.76 -5.22
CA ALA A 380 -13.26 11.53 -4.94
C ALA A 380 -14.61 11.84 -4.33
N VAL A 381 -15.62 11.11 -4.76
CA VAL A 381 -16.97 11.10 -4.18
C VAL A 381 -17.25 9.70 -3.67
N ASN A 382 -17.69 9.60 -2.43
CA ASN A 382 -18.11 8.34 -1.83
C ASN A 382 -19.50 8.51 -1.22
N PHE A 383 -20.51 8.00 -1.89
CA PHE A 383 -21.90 8.06 -1.43
C PHE A 383 -22.37 6.69 -1.00
N VAL A 384 -22.93 6.61 0.22
CA VAL A 384 -23.44 5.36 0.81
C VAL A 384 -24.89 5.53 1.22
N LYS A 385 -25.74 4.57 0.85
CA LYS A 385 -27.12 4.50 1.28
C LYS A 385 -27.48 3.10 1.76
N ALA A 386 -27.89 2.99 3.01
CA ALA A 386 -28.48 1.77 3.54
C ALA A 386 -30.00 1.80 3.33
N PHE A 387 -30.54 0.66 2.98
CA PHE A 387 -31.98 0.45 2.82
C PHE A 387 -32.49 -0.35 4.03
N LYS A 388 -33.65 0.04 4.51
CA LYS A 388 -34.34 -0.67 5.62
C LYS A 388 -35.05 -1.89 5.11
#